data_669632524ed3be0ccab48e190ac86f9a
#
_entry.id   669632524ed3be0ccab48e190ac86f9a
#
_cell.length_a   1.000
_cell.length_b   1.000
_cell.length_c   1.000
_cell.angle_alpha   90.00
_cell.angle_beta   90.00
_cell.angle_gamma   90.00
#
_symmetry.space_group_name_H-M   'P 1'
#
loop_
_entity.id
_entity.type
_entity.pdbx_description
1 polymer ?
#
loop_
_entity_poly.entity_id
_entity_poly.type
_entity_poly.pdbx_seq_one_letter_code
_entity_poly.pdbx_strand_id
1 'polypeptide(L)'
;MQDNPNSNRPWRCSAIIAYELARLNLDIVALSEVRFPEEGSLKENGADYTLYWSGKPKEDPRLYGVGFMVKNTIASKLSNLPKGHSDRIMTMRLPISESQHAILVSAYAPTLQATAEEKNAFYSDLRKVLLDVPKHDKVIILGGFNARV
;
A
#
# COMPACT_ATOMS: atom_id res chain seq x y z
N MET A 1 -3.48 7.59 9.36
CA MET A 1 -4.40 6.45 9.55
C MET A 1 -4.50 5.96 10.99
N GLN A 2 -3.54 6.19 11.82
CA GLN A 2 -3.68 5.99 13.27
C GLN A 2 -4.46 7.15 13.88
N ASP A 3 -5.53 6.84 14.63
CA ASP A 3 -6.04 7.77 15.64
C ASP A 3 -4.94 8.06 16.65
N ASN A 4 -5.08 9.16 17.39
CA ASN A 4 -4.16 9.60 18.44
C ASN A 4 -3.39 8.41 19.06
N PRO A 5 -2.04 8.43 19.12
CA PRO A 5 -1.22 7.33 19.68
C PRO A 5 -1.60 6.96 21.13
N ASN A 6 -2.35 7.81 21.81
CA ASN A 6 -2.93 7.58 23.15
C ASN A 6 -4.36 7.03 23.12
N SER A 7 -4.93 6.73 21.94
CA SER A 7 -6.29 6.21 21.86
C SER A 7 -6.27 4.69 22.08
N ASN A 8 -7.18 4.21 22.92
CA ASN A 8 -7.41 2.79 23.16
C ASN A 8 -8.03 2.04 21.96
N ARG A 9 -8.12 2.67 20.76
CA ARG A 9 -8.78 2.12 19.58
C ARG A 9 -7.98 2.40 18.30
N PRO A 10 -6.75 1.87 18.15
CA PRO A 10 -5.91 2.13 16.98
C PRO A 10 -6.51 1.63 15.66
N TRP A 11 -7.47 0.72 15.70
CA TRP A 11 -8.08 0.07 14.54
C TRP A 11 -9.37 0.71 14.04
N ARG A 12 -9.83 1.76 14.69
CA ARG A 12 -11.09 2.41 14.32
C ARG A 12 -11.03 3.07 12.95
N CYS A 13 -9.89 3.61 12.58
CA CYS A 13 -9.70 4.31 11.31
C CYS A 13 -9.76 3.34 10.12
N SER A 14 -9.11 2.17 10.22
CA SER A 14 -9.18 1.13 9.19
C SER A 14 -10.59 0.58 8.99
N ALA A 15 -11.33 0.40 10.08
CA ALA A 15 -12.72 -0.04 10.03
C ALA A 15 -13.63 0.98 9.32
N ILE A 16 -13.46 2.28 9.59
CA ILE A 16 -14.23 3.35 8.94
C ILE A 16 -13.92 3.38 7.44
N ILE A 17 -12.65 3.30 7.07
CA ILE A 17 -12.24 3.27 5.65
C ILE A 17 -12.83 2.05 4.96
N ALA A 18 -12.71 0.87 5.55
CA ALA A 18 -13.26 -0.36 5.00
C ALA A 18 -14.79 -0.27 4.78
N TYR A 19 -15.51 0.33 5.72
CA TYR A 19 -16.94 0.57 5.60
C TYR A 19 -17.28 1.50 4.42
N GLU A 20 -16.54 2.61 4.26
CA GLU A 20 -16.74 3.54 3.15
C GLU A 20 -16.38 2.91 1.80
N LEU A 21 -15.35 2.08 1.74
CA LEU A 21 -14.99 1.35 0.52
C LEU A 21 -16.07 0.35 0.13
N ALA A 22 -16.68 -0.33 1.10
CA ALA A 22 -17.80 -1.22 0.88
C ALA A 22 -19.03 -0.47 0.33
N ARG A 23 -19.31 0.71 0.91
CA ARG A 23 -20.40 1.58 0.44
C ARG A 23 -20.21 2.03 -1.01
N LEU A 24 -18.96 2.32 -1.39
CA LEU A 24 -18.58 2.74 -2.73
C LEU A 24 -18.36 1.55 -3.70
N ASN A 25 -18.44 0.32 -3.18
CA ASN A 25 -18.18 -0.92 -3.92
C ASN A 25 -16.80 -0.94 -4.61
N LEU A 26 -15.78 -0.49 -3.91
CA LEU A 26 -14.40 -0.50 -4.40
C LEU A 26 -13.71 -1.82 -4.03
N ASP A 27 -13.00 -2.40 -4.98
CA ASP A 27 -12.36 -3.71 -4.81
C ASP A 27 -10.96 -3.60 -4.20
N ILE A 28 -10.17 -2.62 -4.66
CA ILE A 28 -8.79 -2.40 -4.25
C ILE A 28 -8.53 -0.91 -4.16
N VAL A 29 -7.88 -0.49 -3.09
CA VAL A 29 -7.44 0.90 -2.91
C VAL A 29 -5.99 0.92 -2.43
N ALA A 30 -5.17 1.74 -3.08
CA ALA A 30 -3.84 2.06 -2.60
C ALA A 30 -3.93 3.19 -1.55
N LEU A 31 -3.20 3.02 -0.47
CA LEU A 31 -3.19 3.95 0.66
C LEU A 31 -1.78 4.50 0.87
N SER A 32 -1.69 5.78 1.21
CA SER A 32 -0.47 6.44 1.64
C SER A 32 -0.63 7.03 3.04
N GLU A 33 0.50 7.29 3.69
CA GLU A 33 0.54 7.78 5.08
C GLU A 33 -0.19 6.87 6.08
N VAL A 34 -0.06 5.57 5.90
CA VAL A 34 -0.71 4.57 6.75
C VAL A 34 -0.19 4.64 8.20
N ARG A 35 1.09 4.97 8.38
CA ARG A 35 1.74 5.20 9.69
C ARG A 35 1.74 4.02 10.65
N PHE A 36 1.58 2.82 10.15
CA PHE A 36 1.83 1.60 10.91
C PHE A 36 3.32 1.21 10.81
N PRO A 37 3.90 0.63 11.87
CA PRO A 37 5.27 0.15 11.83
C PRO A 37 5.38 -1.17 11.06
N GLU A 38 6.56 -1.42 10.51
CA GLU A 38 6.92 -2.69 9.87
C GLU A 38 5.98 -3.07 8.71
N GLU A 39 5.98 -4.31 8.33
CA GLU A 39 4.98 -4.90 7.43
C GLU A 39 3.93 -5.65 8.23
N GLY A 40 2.71 -5.61 7.75
CA GLY A 40 1.65 -6.37 8.39
C GLY A 40 0.36 -6.39 7.60
N SER A 41 -0.62 -7.08 8.19
CA SER A 41 -1.97 -7.14 7.65
C SER A 41 -3.02 -7.16 8.77
N LEU A 42 -4.18 -6.66 8.46
CA LEU A 42 -5.34 -6.66 9.33
C LEU A 42 -6.60 -6.97 8.54
N LYS A 43 -7.29 -8.02 8.91
CA LYS A 43 -8.59 -8.36 8.34
C LYS A 43 -9.70 -7.63 9.09
N GLU A 44 -10.43 -6.78 8.38
CA GLU A 44 -11.61 -6.09 8.90
C GLU A 44 -12.86 -6.95 8.73
N ASN A 45 -13.31 -7.57 9.79
CA ASN A 45 -14.40 -8.53 9.73
C ASN A 45 -15.78 -7.88 9.46
N GLY A 46 -15.94 -6.60 9.83
CA GLY A 46 -17.22 -5.90 9.67
C GLY A 46 -17.53 -5.37 8.28
N ALA A 47 -16.54 -5.32 7.38
CA ALA A 47 -16.69 -4.70 6.06
C ALA A 47 -16.04 -5.49 4.91
N ASP A 48 -15.64 -6.71 5.15
CA ASP A 48 -15.12 -7.67 4.17
C ASP A 48 -13.87 -7.21 3.39
N TYR A 49 -12.96 -6.51 4.07
CA TYR A 49 -11.66 -6.03 3.54
C TYR A 49 -10.50 -6.50 4.40
N THR A 50 -9.34 -6.62 3.76
CA THR A 50 -8.05 -6.81 4.41
C THR A 50 -7.13 -5.65 4.07
N LEU A 51 -6.55 -5.03 5.09
CA LEU A 51 -5.49 -4.03 4.99
C LEU A 51 -4.14 -4.72 5.01
N TYR A 52 -3.28 -4.40 4.05
CA TYR A 52 -1.86 -4.74 4.02
C TYR A 52 -1.06 -3.46 4.05
N TRP A 53 0.03 -3.41 4.80
CA TRP A 53 0.87 -2.20 4.90
C TRP A 53 2.36 -2.51 4.94
N SER A 54 3.14 -1.52 4.56
CA SER A 54 4.59 -1.47 4.70
C SER A 54 5.00 -0.11 5.26
N GLY A 55 5.67 -0.12 6.39
CA GLY A 55 6.15 1.06 7.09
C GLY A 55 7.60 0.93 7.50
N LYS A 56 8.08 1.90 8.25
CA LYS A 56 9.41 1.87 8.84
C LYS A 56 9.49 0.94 10.05
N PRO A 57 10.72 0.55 10.46
CA PRO A 57 10.94 -0.15 11.73
C PRO A 57 10.27 0.57 12.90
N LYS A 58 9.94 -0.18 13.93
CA LYS A 58 9.13 0.28 15.06
C LYS A 58 9.80 1.44 15.85
N GLU A 59 11.13 1.48 15.81
CA GLU A 59 11.95 2.49 16.48
C GLU A 59 12.00 3.82 15.73
N ASP A 60 11.68 3.82 14.44
CA ASP A 60 11.71 5.02 13.60
C ASP A 60 10.41 5.84 13.71
N PRO A 61 10.46 7.16 13.45
CA PRO A 61 9.25 7.99 13.41
C PRO A 61 8.26 7.47 12.37
N ARG A 62 6.99 7.32 12.77
CA ARG A 62 5.90 6.82 11.92
C ARG A 62 5.33 7.94 11.04
N LEU A 63 6.19 8.48 10.15
CA LEU A 63 5.82 9.62 9.30
C LEU A 63 5.15 9.19 8.00
N TYR A 64 5.49 8.02 7.50
CA TYR A 64 5.06 7.52 6.19
C TYR A 64 4.44 6.13 6.33
N GLY A 65 4.38 5.42 5.25
CA GLY A 65 3.82 4.10 5.13
C GLY A 65 2.84 4.03 3.97
N VAL A 66 2.86 2.93 3.26
CA VAL A 66 1.97 2.64 2.16
C VAL A 66 1.19 1.37 2.42
N GLY A 67 0.08 1.19 1.75
CA GLY A 67 -0.72 -0.01 1.92
C GLY A 67 -1.68 -0.25 0.77
N PHE A 68 -2.32 -1.41 0.86
CA PHE A 68 -3.47 -1.77 0.06
C PHE A 68 -4.63 -2.16 0.98
N MET A 69 -5.81 -1.64 0.70
CA MET A 69 -7.05 -2.19 1.23
C MET A 69 -7.69 -3.02 0.12
N VAL A 70 -7.89 -4.31 0.37
CA VAL A 70 -8.32 -5.28 -0.64
C VAL A 70 -9.56 -6.01 -0.16
N LYS A 71 -10.57 -6.10 -1.03
CA LYS A 71 -11.76 -6.87 -0.75
C LYS A 71 -11.40 -8.34 -0.52
N ASN A 72 -11.98 -8.99 0.49
CA ASN A 72 -11.58 -10.34 0.90
C ASN A 72 -11.76 -11.38 -0.21
N THR A 73 -12.75 -11.21 -1.07
CA THR A 73 -12.94 -12.08 -2.25
C THR A 73 -11.75 -12.04 -3.22
N ILE A 74 -11.07 -10.91 -3.31
CA ILE A 74 -9.86 -10.73 -4.11
C ILE A 74 -8.63 -11.19 -3.34
N ALA A 75 -8.53 -10.79 -2.07
CA ALA A 75 -7.41 -11.17 -1.20
C ALA A 75 -7.22 -12.70 -1.12
N SER A 76 -8.34 -13.46 -1.09
CA SER A 76 -8.32 -14.92 -1.08
C SER A 76 -7.79 -15.56 -2.36
N LYS A 77 -7.75 -14.84 -3.46
CA LYS A 77 -7.25 -15.32 -4.77
C LYS A 77 -5.80 -14.98 -5.03
N LEU A 78 -5.15 -14.22 -4.15
CA LEU A 78 -3.75 -13.86 -4.29
C LEU A 78 -2.86 -15.08 -4.05
N SER A 79 -1.98 -15.39 -5.01
CA SER A 79 -1.01 -16.48 -4.88
C SER A 79 0.09 -16.14 -3.86
N ASN A 80 0.46 -14.87 -3.78
CA ASN A 80 1.42 -14.33 -2.83
C ASN A 80 0.83 -13.12 -2.11
N LEU A 81 1.20 -12.93 -0.85
CA LEU A 81 0.84 -11.74 -0.11
C LEU A 81 1.47 -10.48 -0.74
N PRO A 82 0.81 -9.33 -0.63
CA PRO A 82 1.43 -8.06 -0.98
C PRO A 82 2.78 -7.89 -0.27
N LYS A 83 3.75 -7.31 -0.98
CA LYS A 83 5.13 -7.18 -0.51
C LYS A 83 5.52 -5.72 -0.36
N GLY A 84 6.05 -5.35 0.81
CA GLY A 84 6.70 -4.07 1.03
C GLY A 84 8.13 -4.06 0.47
N HIS A 85 8.52 -2.96 -0.15
CA HIS A 85 9.88 -2.69 -0.61
C HIS A 85 10.53 -1.58 0.22
N SER A 86 9.70 -0.68 0.73
CA SER A 86 10.08 0.39 1.65
C SER A 86 8.82 0.94 2.31
N ASP A 87 8.97 1.96 3.15
CA ASP A 87 7.84 2.73 3.71
C ASP A 87 7.08 3.58 2.66
N ARG A 88 7.56 3.57 1.42
CA ARG A 88 7.01 4.34 0.29
C ARG A 88 6.58 3.53 -0.90
N ILE A 89 6.92 2.24 -0.96
CA ILE A 89 6.63 1.36 -2.10
C ILE A 89 6.18 -0.01 -1.61
N MET A 90 5.04 -0.44 -2.08
CA MET A 90 4.47 -1.76 -1.85
C MET A 90 3.90 -2.32 -3.15
N THR A 91 4.01 -3.61 -3.38
CA THR A 91 3.50 -4.26 -4.59
C THR A 91 2.53 -5.39 -4.26
N MET A 92 1.62 -5.63 -5.18
CA MET A 92 0.68 -6.74 -5.12
C MET A 92 0.50 -7.33 -6.53
N ARG A 93 0.70 -8.63 -6.67
CA ARG A 93 0.46 -9.33 -7.94
C ARG A 93 -0.96 -9.87 -7.97
N LEU A 94 -1.76 -9.36 -8.90
CA LEU A 94 -3.18 -9.67 -9.05
C LEU A 94 -3.41 -10.56 -10.27
N PRO A 95 -4.06 -11.73 -10.13
CA PRO A 95 -4.51 -12.49 -11.30
C PRO A 95 -5.68 -11.75 -11.96
N ILE A 96 -5.55 -11.51 -13.28
CA ILE A 96 -6.62 -10.91 -14.11
C ILE A 96 -7.41 -12.00 -14.81
N SER A 97 -6.73 -13.02 -15.33
CA SER A 97 -7.28 -14.19 -15.97
C SER A 97 -6.40 -15.41 -15.68
N GLU A 98 -6.74 -16.57 -16.23
CA GLU A 98 -5.94 -17.80 -16.04
C GLU A 98 -4.47 -17.65 -16.44
N SER A 99 -4.18 -16.80 -17.44
CA SER A 99 -2.83 -16.62 -17.99
C SER A 99 -2.26 -15.22 -17.83
N GLN A 100 -3.02 -14.27 -17.29
CA GLN A 100 -2.60 -12.87 -17.18
C GLN A 100 -2.64 -12.36 -15.75
N HIS A 101 -1.60 -11.61 -15.40
CA HIS A 101 -1.46 -10.95 -14.10
C HIS A 101 -1.18 -9.45 -14.28
N ALA A 102 -1.47 -8.70 -13.24
CA ALA A 102 -1.05 -7.32 -13.09
C ALA A 102 -0.24 -7.16 -11.80
N ILE A 103 0.79 -6.34 -11.86
CA ILE A 103 1.48 -5.82 -10.67
C ILE A 103 0.87 -4.46 -10.36
N LEU A 104 0.26 -4.36 -9.20
CA LEU A 104 -0.16 -3.09 -8.63
C LEU A 104 0.96 -2.57 -7.73
N VAL A 105 1.34 -1.33 -7.93
CA VAL A 105 2.36 -0.64 -7.12
C VAL A 105 1.69 0.48 -6.37
N SER A 106 1.68 0.40 -5.04
CA SER A 106 1.34 1.54 -4.18
C SER A 106 2.61 2.33 -3.92
N ALA A 107 2.64 3.58 -4.36
CA ALA A 107 3.82 4.44 -4.27
C ALA A 107 3.47 5.80 -3.67
N TYR A 108 4.32 6.28 -2.76
CA TYR A 108 4.21 7.60 -2.15
C TYR A 108 5.54 8.35 -2.28
N ALA A 109 5.64 9.17 -3.31
CA ALA A 109 6.87 9.89 -3.62
C ALA A 109 7.19 10.94 -2.54
N PRO A 110 8.49 11.22 -2.30
CA PRO A 110 8.91 12.31 -1.45
C PRO A 110 8.35 13.66 -1.91
N THR A 111 8.09 14.55 -0.96
CA THR A 111 7.63 15.91 -1.27
C THR A 111 8.73 16.75 -1.94
N LEU A 112 8.36 17.92 -2.46
CA LEU A 112 9.33 18.84 -3.05
C LEU A 112 10.42 19.28 -2.06
N GLN A 113 10.11 19.31 -0.77
CA GLN A 113 11.03 19.70 0.32
C GLN A 113 11.98 18.58 0.74
N ALA A 114 11.77 17.36 0.27
CA ALA A 114 12.67 16.26 0.56
C ALA A 114 14.05 16.49 -0.06
N THR A 115 15.08 15.91 0.54
CA THR A 115 16.45 16.01 0.03
C THR A 115 16.60 15.34 -1.34
N ALA A 116 17.61 15.72 -2.10
CA ALA A 116 17.93 15.07 -3.37
C ALA A 116 18.23 13.57 -3.18
N GLU A 117 18.87 13.21 -2.06
CA GLU A 117 19.18 11.81 -1.71
C GLU A 117 17.90 11.00 -1.47
N GLU A 118 16.92 11.53 -0.75
CA GLU A 118 15.63 10.88 -0.52
C GLU A 118 14.85 10.67 -1.82
N LYS A 119 14.84 11.68 -2.70
CA LYS A 119 14.22 11.58 -4.03
C LYS A 119 14.91 10.53 -4.89
N ASN A 120 16.23 10.56 -4.94
CA ASN A 120 17.01 9.60 -5.73
C ASN A 120 16.84 8.17 -5.21
N ALA A 121 16.81 7.97 -3.89
CA ALA A 121 16.55 6.66 -3.28
C ALA A 121 15.18 6.14 -3.67
N PHE A 122 14.14 6.96 -3.59
CA PHE A 122 12.78 6.56 -3.98
C PHE A 122 12.70 6.12 -5.44
N TYR A 123 13.22 6.91 -6.38
CA TYR A 123 13.17 6.57 -7.80
C TYR A 123 14.07 5.40 -8.15
N SER A 124 15.21 5.23 -7.47
CA SER A 124 16.06 4.05 -7.60
C SER A 124 15.33 2.78 -7.15
N ASP A 125 14.65 2.82 -6.02
CA ASP A 125 13.88 1.69 -5.51
C ASP A 125 12.68 1.37 -6.41
N LEU A 126 11.96 2.37 -6.87
CA LEU A 126 10.87 2.19 -7.83
C LEU A 126 11.36 1.56 -9.13
N ARG A 127 12.50 1.99 -9.64
CA ARG A 127 13.11 1.40 -10.83
C ARG A 127 13.45 -0.07 -10.62
N LYS A 128 14.05 -0.45 -9.50
CA LYS A 128 14.34 -1.85 -9.18
C LYS A 128 13.07 -2.69 -9.16
N VAL A 129 12.02 -2.20 -8.51
CA VAL A 129 10.72 -2.88 -8.46
C VAL A 129 10.16 -3.11 -9.86
N LEU A 130 10.20 -2.10 -10.73
CA LEU A 130 9.70 -2.19 -12.09
C LEU A 130 10.53 -3.12 -12.98
N LEU A 131 11.85 -3.21 -12.76
CA LEU A 131 12.73 -4.13 -13.48
C LEU A 131 12.47 -5.60 -13.14
N ASP A 132 12.02 -5.88 -11.92
CA ASP A 132 11.69 -7.24 -11.45
C ASP A 132 10.31 -7.73 -11.89
N VAL A 133 9.51 -6.88 -12.52
CA VAL A 133 8.18 -7.26 -13.01
C VAL A 133 8.31 -8.24 -14.19
N PRO A 134 7.59 -9.39 -14.15
CA PRO A 134 7.54 -10.31 -15.28
C PRO A 134 7.08 -9.61 -16.57
N LYS A 135 7.73 -9.92 -17.71
CA LYS A 135 7.49 -9.23 -19.00
C LYS A 135 6.03 -9.27 -19.49
N HIS A 136 5.29 -10.30 -19.10
CA HIS A 136 3.90 -10.49 -19.53
C HIS A 136 2.89 -9.88 -18.57
N ASP A 137 3.33 -9.45 -17.40
CA ASP A 137 2.46 -8.80 -16.42
C ASP A 137 2.21 -7.34 -16.81
N LYS A 138 1.00 -6.88 -16.59
CA LYS A 138 0.66 -5.45 -16.68
C LYS A 138 1.14 -4.74 -15.42
N VAL A 139 1.51 -3.47 -15.54
CA VAL A 139 1.91 -2.63 -14.41
C VAL A 139 0.90 -1.52 -14.23
N ILE A 140 0.39 -1.37 -13.01
CA ILE A 140 -0.48 -0.27 -12.59
C ILE A 140 0.14 0.38 -11.36
N ILE A 141 0.51 1.65 -11.48
CA ILE A 141 1.08 2.42 -10.37
C ILE A 141 0.01 3.34 -9.82
N LEU A 142 -0.25 3.21 -8.53
CA LEU A 142 -1.23 3.98 -7.79
C LEU A 142 -0.53 4.76 -6.68
N GLY A 143 -0.91 6.00 -6.45
CA GLY A 143 -0.38 6.76 -5.32
C GLY A 143 -0.19 8.24 -5.55
N GLY A 144 0.48 8.89 -4.60
CA GLY A 144 0.81 10.30 -4.63
C GLY A 144 2.25 10.53 -5.10
N PHE A 145 2.42 11.23 -6.22
CA PHE A 145 3.75 11.53 -6.75
C PHE A 145 4.27 12.91 -6.33
N ASN A 146 3.49 13.71 -5.63
CA ASN A 146 3.87 15.04 -5.12
C ASN A 146 4.63 15.92 -6.16
N ALA A 147 4.44 15.64 -7.43
CA ALA A 147 5.08 16.36 -8.51
C ALA A 147 4.31 17.66 -8.78
N ARG A 148 5.01 18.77 -8.88
CA ARG A 148 4.44 19.98 -9.50
C ARG A 148 4.35 19.72 -11.02
N VAL A 149 3.16 19.75 -11.49
CA VAL A 149 2.92 19.80 -12.93
C VAL A 149 3.06 21.25 -13.39
#